data_2efabcfadce5cb745a39ff5bb7a024ae
#
_entry.id   2efabcfadce5cb745a39ff5bb7a024ae
#
_cell.length_a   1.000
_cell.length_b   1.000
_cell.length_c   1.000
_cell.angle_alpha   90.00
_cell.angle_beta   90.00
_cell.angle_gamma   90.00
#
_symmetry.space_group_name_H-M   'P 1'
#
loop_
_entity.id
_entity.type
_entity.pdbx_description
1 polymer ?
#
loop_
_entity_poly.entity_id
_entity_poly.type
_entity_poly.pdbx_seq_one_letter_code
_entity_poly.pdbx_strand_id
1 'polypeptide(L)'
;MAKRSAQLDAFADFRSRLRAGFGGEKTRRSNPTGARPFSPRLPAHIILKSSLARGERSLFLRGRAIDRILNEEVARQGGKLHDGANSGNHLHLLVQFRRPESLRAFLRAISGRIARLVLGSKKGTRVLGHNQKFWDARPWSRLVSWGRDFANVRRYALVNAHERMGMSRAHSRAMIAELERIGGACFGVGPPLRPA
;
A
#
# COMPACT_ATOMS: atom_id res chain seq x y z
N MET A 1 -1.58 -36.97 21.52
CA MET A 1 -0.49 -36.36 20.71
C MET A 1 -0.96 -35.77 19.38
N ALA A 2 -1.97 -36.28 18.69
CA ALA A 2 -2.44 -35.78 17.37
C ALA A 2 -2.99 -34.34 17.34
N LYS A 3 -3.68 -33.84 18.38
CA LYS A 3 -4.24 -32.49 18.42
C LYS A 3 -3.17 -31.40 18.44
N ARG A 4 -2.00 -31.64 19.04
CA ARG A 4 -0.90 -30.66 19.13
C ARG A 4 -0.15 -30.53 17.80
N SER A 5 -0.04 -31.60 17.03
CA SER A 5 0.53 -31.60 15.67
C SER A 5 -0.34 -30.79 14.71
N ALA A 6 -1.64 -31.06 14.64
CA ALA A 6 -2.58 -30.33 13.77
C ALA A 6 -2.64 -28.83 14.08
N GLN A 7 -2.46 -28.42 15.34
CA GLN A 7 -2.43 -27.02 15.74
C GLN A 7 -1.13 -26.34 15.31
N LEU A 8 0.00 -27.02 15.36
CA LEU A 8 1.29 -26.52 14.87
C LEU A 8 1.30 -26.38 13.34
N ASP A 9 0.69 -27.32 12.63
CA ASP A 9 0.55 -27.30 11.18
C ASP A 9 -0.37 -26.15 10.72
N ALA A 10 -1.47 -25.90 11.43
CA ALA A 10 -2.35 -24.77 11.18
C ALA A 10 -1.66 -23.40 11.41
N PHE A 11 -0.80 -23.31 12.43
CA PHE A 11 0.01 -22.12 12.67
C PHE A 11 1.10 -21.91 11.60
N ALA A 12 1.74 -22.98 11.14
CA ALA A 12 2.73 -22.92 10.07
C ALA A 12 2.08 -22.48 8.74
N ASP A 13 0.92 -23.03 8.39
CA ASP A 13 0.16 -22.63 7.22
C ASP A 13 -0.35 -21.19 7.32
N PHE A 14 -0.84 -20.77 8.48
CA PHE A 14 -1.21 -19.36 8.72
C PHE A 14 -0.02 -18.41 8.54
N ARG A 15 1.17 -18.76 9.07
CA ARG A 15 2.39 -17.93 8.88
C ARG A 15 2.84 -17.91 7.43
N SER A 16 2.73 -18.99 6.69
CA SER A 16 3.06 -19.04 5.27
C SER A 16 2.12 -18.14 4.46
N ARG A 17 0.83 -18.17 4.74
CA ARG A 17 -0.18 -17.30 4.13
C ARG A 17 0.02 -15.81 4.45
N LEU A 18 0.47 -15.49 5.66
CA LEU A 18 0.82 -14.10 6.02
C LEU A 18 1.98 -13.57 5.16
N ARG A 19 2.96 -14.42 4.86
CA ARG A 19 4.12 -14.05 4.04
C ARG A 19 3.87 -14.13 2.54
N ALA A 20 2.85 -14.85 2.12
CA ALA A 20 2.52 -14.99 0.71
C ALA A 20 2.06 -13.65 0.13
N GLY A 21 2.83 -13.12 -0.81
CA GLY A 21 2.45 -11.95 -1.59
C GLY A 21 1.44 -12.33 -2.67
N PHE A 22 0.49 -11.43 -2.94
CA PHE A 22 -0.51 -11.59 -4.00
C PHE A 22 -0.45 -10.39 -4.95
N GLY A 23 -0.44 -10.63 -6.25
CA GLY A 23 -0.36 -9.57 -7.27
C GLY A 23 1.06 -9.13 -7.56
N GLY A 24 1.23 -7.96 -8.18
CA GLY A 24 2.51 -7.42 -8.60
C GLY A 24 3.02 -8.01 -9.92
N GLU A 25 4.27 -7.74 -10.26
CA GLU A 25 4.87 -8.11 -11.54
C GLU A 25 5.00 -9.63 -11.75
N LYS A 26 5.16 -10.40 -10.69
CA LYS A 26 5.29 -11.86 -10.75
C LYS A 26 4.05 -12.56 -11.30
N THR A 27 2.87 -11.92 -11.19
CA THR A 27 1.59 -12.47 -11.68
C THR A 27 1.21 -11.95 -13.06
N ARG A 28 2.10 -11.22 -13.74
CA ARG A 28 1.82 -10.61 -15.05
C ARG A 28 1.56 -11.65 -16.16
N ARG A 29 2.12 -12.86 -16.01
CA ARG A 29 2.05 -13.94 -17.02
C ARG A 29 0.94 -14.96 -16.75
N SER A 30 0.32 -14.96 -15.60
CA SER A 30 -0.77 -15.89 -15.25
C SER A 30 -1.86 -15.19 -14.46
N ASN A 31 -3.11 -15.58 -14.70
CA ASN A 31 -4.19 -15.18 -13.79
C ASN A 31 -3.94 -15.85 -12.44
N PRO A 32 -4.03 -15.11 -11.31
CA PRO A 32 -3.90 -15.74 -10.03
C PRO A 32 -5.01 -16.77 -9.85
N THR A 33 -4.62 -18.01 -9.56
CA THR A 33 -5.53 -19.14 -9.35
C THR A 33 -6.27 -19.07 -8.01
N GLY A 34 -5.88 -18.14 -7.11
CA GLY A 34 -6.46 -18.01 -5.79
C GLY A 34 -7.02 -16.61 -5.47
N ALA A 35 -7.79 -16.53 -4.41
CA ALA A 35 -8.27 -15.27 -3.87
C ALA A 35 -7.13 -14.50 -3.18
N ARG A 36 -7.23 -13.16 -3.18
CA ARG A 36 -6.32 -12.30 -2.42
C ARG A 36 -6.38 -12.65 -0.94
N PRO A 37 -5.24 -12.88 -0.25
CA PRO A 37 -5.24 -13.09 1.19
C PRO A 37 -5.94 -11.94 1.91
N PHE A 38 -6.85 -12.29 2.81
CA PHE A 38 -7.65 -11.34 3.56
C PHE A 38 -7.81 -11.77 5.01
N SER A 39 -7.80 -10.79 5.91
CA SER A 39 -8.16 -10.97 7.32
C SER A 39 -8.82 -9.68 7.82
N PRO A 40 -9.96 -9.76 8.52
CA PRO A 40 -10.58 -8.58 9.15
C PRO A 40 -9.80 -8.07 10.37
N ARG A 41 -8.92 -8.91 10.93
CA ARG A 41 -8.13 -8.60 12.14
C ARG A 41 -6.73 -8.07 11.84
N LEU A 42 -6.23 -8.25 10.62
CA LEU A 42 -4.88 -7.88 10.23
C LEU A 42 -4.91 -6.84 9.11
N PRO A 43 -4.01 -5.85 9.15
CA PRO A 43 -3.84 -4.94 8.04
C PRO A 43 -3.22 -5.64 6.84
N ALA A 44 -3.53 -5.14 5.66
CA ALA A 44 -2.88 -5.51 4.41
C ALA A 44 -1.88 -4.43 4.02
N HIS A 45 -0.64 -4.82 3.74
CA HIS A 45 0.33 -3.98 3.05
C HIS A 45 0.07 -4.09 1.56
N ILE A 46 -0.16 -2.95 0.93
CA ILE A 46 -0.48 -2.85 -0.50
C ILE A 46 0.57 -2.00 -1.17
N ILE A 47 0.99 -2.41 -2.37
CA ILE A 47 1.89 -1.62 -3.23
C ILE A 47 1.22 -1.44 -4.59
N LEU A 48 1.10 -0.19 -5.02
CA LEU A 48 0.73 0.20 -6.38
C LEU A 48 1.95 0.83 -7.04
N LYS A 49 2.40 0.31 -8.17
CA LYS A 49 3.58 0.78 -8.91
C LYS A 49 3.23 1.18 -10.33
N SER A 50 3.81 2.28 -10.80
CA SER A 50 3.69 2.75 -12.17
C SER A 50 5.02 3.24 -12.69
N SER A 51 5.54 2.61 -13.74
CA SER A 51 6.71 3.07 -14.47
C SER A 51 6.46 4.38 -15.23
N LEU A 52 5.18 4.71 -15.50
CA LEU A 52 4.76 5.96 -16.11
C LEU A 52 4.73 7.14 -15.14
N ALA A 53 4.76 6.90 -13.83
CA ALA A 53 4.74 7.93 -12.80
C ALA A 53 6.13 8.55 -12.60
N ARG A 54 6.62 9.28 -13.62
CA ARG A 54 7.92 9.97 -13.65
C ARG A 54 7.76 11.40 -14.13
N GLY A 55 8.70 12.29 -13.79
CA GLY A 55 8.67 13.68 -14.18
C GLY A 55 7.36 14.34 -13.77
N GLU A 56 6.67 14.99 -14.68
CA GLU A 56 5.38 15.67 -14.45
C GLU A 56 4.24 14.72 -14.02
N ARG A 57 4.39 13.42 -14.28
CA ARG A 57 3.44 12.38 -13.85
C ARG A 57 3.82 11.76 -12.50
N SER A 58 4.85 12.26 -11.83
CA SER A 58 5.24 11.76 -10.51
C SER A 58 4.07 11.85 -9.51
N LEU A 59 3.87 10.80 -8.72
CA LEU A 59 2.86 10.78 -7.67
C LEU A 59 3.15 11.83 -6.59
N PHE A 60 4.41 12.24 -6.40
CA PHE A 60 4.75 13.32 -5.47
C PHE A 60 4.04 14.63 -5.79
N LEU A 61 3.98 15.01 -7.07
CA LEU A 61 3.35 16.26 -7.50
C LEU A 61 1.84 16.28 -7.22
N ARG A 62 1.25 15.15 -6.93
CA ARG A 62 -0.18 14.97 -6.63
C ARG A 62 -0.43 14.46 -5.21
N GLY A 63 0.58 14.52 -4.33
CA GLY A 63 0.54 13.93 -2.99
C GLY A 63 -0.73 14.25 -2.22
N ARG A 64 -1.02 15.54 -2.00
CA ARG A 64 -2.23 15.98 -1.27
C ARG A 64 -3.55 15.47 -1.89
N ALA A 65 -3.64 15.46 -3.21
CA ALA A 65 -4.83 14.97 -3.90
C ALA A 65 -4.96 13.44 -3.80
N ILE A 66 -3.83 12.73 -3.82
CA ILE A 66 -3.77 11.28 -3.59
C ILE A 66 -4.20 10.97 -2.16
N ASP A 67 -3.69 11.68 -1.16
CA ASP A 67 -4.06 11.48 0.25
C ASP A 67 -5.55 11.69 0.47
N ARG A 68 -6.13 12.73 -0.15
CA ARG A 68 -7.58 12.95 -0.14
C ARG A 68 -8.34 11.76 -0.73
N ILE A 69 -7.93 11.26 -1.89
CA ILE A 69 -8.55 10.09 -2.54
C ILE A 69 -8.48 8.87 -1.63
N LEU A 70 -7.33 8.62 -0.99
CA LEU A 70 -7.13 7.48 -0.10
C LEU A 70 -8.06 7.56 1.11
N ASN A 71 -8.13 8.71 1.78
CA ASN A 71 -8.97 8.91 2.95
C ASN A 71 -10.46 8.80 2.62
N GLU A 72 -10.92 9.42 1.52
CA GLU A 72 -12.30 9.32 1.05
C GLU A 72 -12.70 7.88 0.75
N GLU A 73 -11.86 7.13 0.04
CA GLU A 73 -12.20 5.75 -0.34
C GLU A 73 -12.10 4.78 0.83
N VAL A 74 -11.16 4.98 1.75
CA VAL A 74 -11.10 4.18 2.99
C VAL A 74 -12.38 4.40 3.82
N ALA A 75 -12.78 5.66 4.02
CA ALA A 75 -14.00 5.97 4.75
C ALA A 75 -15.24 5.39 4.06
N ARG A 76 -15.37 5.56 2.74
CA ARG A 76 -16.48 5.04 1.94
C ARG A 76 -16.64 3.53 2.06
N GLN A 77 -15.55 2.79 2.15
CA GLN A 77 -15.55 1.33 2.22
C GLN A 77 -15.54 0.80 3.67
N GLY A 78 -15.66 1.67 4.67
CA GLY A 78 -15.65 1.30 6.09
C GLY A 78 -14.33 0.66 6.54
N GLY A 79 -13.22 1.14 5.99
CA GLY A 79 -11.88 0.67 6.32
C GLY A 79 -11.12 1.61 7.25
N LYS A 80 -9.86 1.25 7.50
CA LYS A 80 -8.89 2.06 8.22
C LYS A 80 -7.58 2.12 7.44
N LEU A 81 -7.09 3.33 7.20
CA LEU A 81 -5.72 3.59 6.73
C LEU A 81 -4.84 3.76 7.97
N HIS A 82 -3.95 2.80 8.20
CA HIS A 82 -3.01 2.85 9.33
C HIS A 82 -1.77 3.66 9.00
N ASP A 83 -1.31 3.56 7.74
CA ASP A 83 -0.15 4.28 7.26
C ASP A 83 -0.10 4.29 5.73
N GLY A 84 0.64 5.24 5.15
CA GLY A 84 0.87 5.33 3.73
C GLY A 84 2.14 6.10 3.42
N ALA A 85 2.86 5.67 2.39
CA ALA A 85 4.03 6.36 1.89
C ALA A 85 3.98 6.46 0.37
N ASN A 86 4.23 7.67 -0.13
CA ASN A 86 4.35 7.96 -1.54
C ASN A 86 5.83 8.00 -1.91
N SER A 87 6.27 7.13 -2.80
CA SER A 87 7.64 7.06 -3.29
C SER A 87 7.78 7.59 -4.72
N GLY A 88 6.88 8.45 -5.17
CA GLY A 88 6.92 9.10 -6.48
C GLY A 88 6.46 8.23 -7.65
N ASN A 89 6.88 6.99 -7.75
CA ASN A 89 6.44 6.04 -8.76
C ASN A 89 5.69 4.83 -8.18
N HIS A 90 5.58 4.75 -6.88
CA HIS A 90 4.77 3.74 -6.20
C HIS A 90 4.23 4.24 -4.87
N LEU A 91 3.13 3.65 -4.43
CA LEU A 91 2.48 3.91 -3.16
C LEU A 91 2.57 2.67 -2.29
N HIS A 92 2.94 2.85 -1.03
CA HIS A 92 2.81 1.86 0.03
C HIS A 92 1.63 2.23 0.92
N LEU A 93 0.72 1.30 1.15
CA LEU A 93 -0.45 1.53 1.98
C LEU A 93 -0.58 0.40 3.00
N LEU A 94 -0.83 0.73 4.26
CA LEU A 94 -1.23 -0.18 5.31
C LEU A 94 -2.70 0.06 5.63
N VAL A 95 -3.56 -0.80 5.12
CA VAL A 95 -5.02 -0.66 5.23
C VAL A 95 -5.66 -1.89 5.87
N GLN A 96 -6.77 -1.68 6.53
CA GLN A 96 -7.56 -2.74 7.14
C GLN A 96 -9.03 -2.55 6.79
N PHE A 97 -9.71 -3.65 6.44
CA PHE A 97 -11.14 -3.67 6.13
C PHE A 97 -11.79 -4.84 6.87
N ARG A 98 -13.09 -4.74 7.10
CA ARG A 98 -13.86 -5.81 7.75
C ARG A 98 -14.28 -6.90 6.76
N ARG A 99 -14.38 -6.58 5.46
CA ARG A 99 -14.88 -7.48 4.41
C ARG A 99 -13.95 -7.49 3.20
N PRO A 100 -13.72 -8.62 2.55
CA PRO A 100 -12.86 -8.71 1.36
C PRO A 100 -13.43 -7.91 0.16
N GLU A 101 -14.76 -7.74 0.08
CA GLU A 101 -15.43 -6.93 -0.95
C GLU A 101 -15.05 -5.47 -0.81
N SER A 102 -15.01 -4.94 0.42
CA SER A 102 -14.59 -3.57 0.73
C SER A 102 -13.16 -3.32 0.29
N LEU A 103 -12.24 -4.24 0.57
CA LEU A 103 -10.85 -4.15 0.09
C LEU A 103 -10.78 -4.14 -1.44
N ARG A 104 -11.56 -5.01 -2.11
CA ARG A 104 -11.59 -5.06 -3.59
C ARG A 104 -12.15 -3.77 -4.18
N ALA A 105 -13.23 -3.23 -3.61
CA ALA A 105 -13.84 -1.98 -4.03
C ALA A 105 -12.87 -0.80 -3.83
N PHE A 106 -12.23 -0.72 -2.67
CA PHE A 106 -11.18 0.26 -2.38
C PHE A 106 -10.07 0.23 -3.42
N LEU A 107 -9.46 -0.94 -3.66
CA LEU A 107 -8.36 -1.08 -4.62
C LEU A 107 -8.77 -0.66 -6.05
N ARG A 108 -9.97 -1.02 -6.47
CA ARG A 108 -10.51 -0.62 -7.77
C ARG A 108 -10.69 0.89 -7.87
N ALA A 109 -11.27 1.49 -6.83
CA ALA A 109 -11.54 2.92 -6.79
C ALA A 109 -10.25 3.75 -6.79
N ILE A 110 -9.31 3.47 -5.88
CA ILE A 110 -8.05 4.22 -5.80
C ILE A 110 -7.21 4.06 -7.07
N SER A 111 -7.11 2.83 -7.61
CA SER A 111 -6.36 2.60 -8.85
C SER A 111 -6.90 3.45 -10.01
N GLY A 112 -8.22 3.52 -10.18
CA GLY A 112 -8.85 4.31 -11.23
C GLY A 112 -8.78 5.82 -10.97
N ARG A 113 -9.04 6.28 -9.75
CA ARG A 113 -9.04 7.71 -9.38
C ARG A 113 -7.65 8.31 -9.49
N ILE A 114 -6.63 7.64 -8.93
CA ILE A 114 -5.24 8.12 -8.97
C ILE A 114 -4.70 8.13 -10.39
N ALA A 115 -4.95 7.09 -11.19
CA ALA A 115 -4.54 7.08 -12.59
C ALA A 115 -5.13 8.26 -13.37
N ARG A 116 -6.43 8.54 -13.21
CA ARG A 116 -7.08 9.71 -13.85
C ARG A 116 -6.50 11.02 -13.38
N LEU A 117 -6.27 11.18 -12.08
CA LEU A 117 -5.65 12.37 -11.50
C LEU A 117 -4.28 12.66 -12.13
N VAL A 118 -3.43 11.65 -12.24
CA VAL A 118 -2.07 11.79 -12.77
C VAL A 118 -2.06 12.04 -14.28
N LEU A 119 -2.97 11.37 -15.00
CA LEU A 119 -3.08 11.50 -16.46
C LEU A 119 -3.89 12.73 -16.90
N GLY A 120 -4.51 13.46 -15.98
CA GLY A 120 -5.41 14.58 -16.32
C GLY A 120 -6.65 14.14 -17.10
N SER A 121 -7.08 12.87 -16.97
CA SER A 121 -8.17 12.32 -17.76
C SER A 121 -9.52 12.37 -17.04
N LYS A 122 -10.60 12.54 -17.82
CA LYS A 122 -11.97 12.41 -17.32
C LYS A 122 -12.41 10.93 -17.30
N LYS A 123 -13.45 10.61 -16.52
CA LYS A 123 -14.06 9.28 -16.52
C LYS A 123 -14.53 8.92 -17.93
N GLY A 124 -14.15 7.75 -18.42
CA GLY A 124 -14.48 7.29 -19.77
C GLY A 124 -13.53 7.72 -20.89
N THR A 125 -12.62 8.70 -20.61
CA THR A 125 -11.65 9.15 -21.61
C THR A 125 -10.36 8.33 -21.53
N ARG A 126 -9.90 7.82 -22.68
CA ARG A 126 -8.63 7.13 -22.79
C ARG A 126 -7.53 8.11 -23.17
N VAL A 127 -6.49 8.23 -22.35
CA VAL A 127 -5.33 9.11 -22.58
C VAL A 127 -4.09 8.33 -23.01
N LEU A 128 -4.00 7.06 -22.61
CA LEU A 128 -2.90 6.18 -22.97
C LEU A 128 -3.23 5.37 -24.24
N GLY A 129 -2.19 4.93 -24.95
CA GLY A 129 -2.32 4.09 -26.13
C GLY A 129 -3.13 2.80 -25.89
N HIS A 130 -3.56 2.13 -26.97
CA HIS A 130 -4.59 1.08 -26.95
C HIS A 130 -4.35 -0.02 -25.90
N ASN A 131 -3.10 -0.45 -25.69
CA ASN A 131 -2.73 -1.50 -24.73
C ASN A 131 -1.97 -0.99 -23.51
N GLN A 132 -1.87 0.32 -23.30
CA GLN A 132 -1.10 0.90 -22.23
C GLN A 132 -1.95 1.11 -20.98
N LYS A 133 -1.46 0.64 -19.84
CA LYS A 133 -2.07 0.80 -18.53
C LYS A 133 -1.19 1.72 -17.69
N PHE A 134 -1.81 2.56 -16.87
CA PHE A 134 -1.07 3.42 -15.95
C PHE A 134 -0.29 2.62 -14.92
N TRP A 135 -0.92 1.63 -14.29
CA TRP A 135 -0.27 0.75 -13.31
C TRP A 135 0.41 -0.43 -14.00
N ASP A 136 1.64 -0.71 -13.62
CA ASP A 136 2.47 -1.77 -14.22
C ASP A 136 1.85 -3.16 -14.06
N ALA A 137 1.19 -3.38 -12.92
CA ALA A 137 0.55 -4.65 -12.59
C ALA A 137 -0.66 -4.44 -11.66
N ARG A 138 -1.32 -5.55 -11.31
CA ARG A 138 -2.32 -5.54 -10.23
C ARG A 138 -1.63 -5.13 -8.91
N PRO A 139 -2.33 -4.39 -8.01
CA PRO A 139 -1.76 -4.03 -6.73
C PRO A 139 -1.23 -5.26 -6.00
N TRP A 140 0.05 -5.22 -5.63
CA TRP A 140 0.62 -6.26 -4.78
C TRP A 140 0.11 -6.10 -3.35
N SER A 141 -0.08 -7.20 -2.64
CA SER A 141 -0.47 -7.15 -1.24
C SER A 141 -0.03 -8.39 -0.47
N ARG A 142 0.19 -8.22 0.83
CA ARG A 142 0.30 -9.30 1.82
C ARG A 142 -0.39 -8.89 3.12
N LEU A 143 -0.75 -9.84 3.94
CA LEU A 143 -1.18 -9.57 5.30
C LEU A 143 0.04 -9.22 6.17
N VAL A 144 -0.17 -8.38 7.16
CA VAL A 144 0.86 -7.91 8.08
C VAL A 144 0.41 -8.22 9.50
N SER A 145 1.22 -8.93 10.27
CA SER A 145 0.94 -9.18 11.68
C SER A 145 1.25 -7.94 12.51
N TRP A 146 0.47 -7.74 13.56
CA TRP A 146 0.73 -6.65 14.52
C TRP A 146 2.09 -6.81 15.22
N GLY A 147 2.59 -5.73 15.76
CA GLY A 147 3.89 -5.68 16.44
C GLY A 147 5.05 -5.49 15.47
N ARG A 148 6.08 -6.32 15.56
CA ARG A 148 7.34 -6.16 14.82
C ARG A 148 7.17 -6.11 13.29
N ASP A 149 6.32 -6.95 12.71
CA ASP A 149 6.10 -6.95 11.25
C ASP A 149 5.44 -5.65 10.79
N PHE A 150 4.44 -5.17 11.52
CA PHE A 150 3.79 -3.90 11.25
C PHE A 150 4.78 -2.72 11.33
N ALA A 151 5.58 -2.65 12.38
CA ALA A 151 6.62 -1.63 12.54
C ALA A 151 7.66 -1.68 11.41
N ASN A 152 8.10 -2.88 11.02
CA ASN A 152 9.06 -3.08 9.93
C ASN A 152 8.50 -2.61 8.57
N VAL A 153 7.23 -2.89 8.27
CA VAL A 153 6.61 -2.44 7.03
C VAL A 153 6.48 -0.92 6.99
N ARG A 154 6.09 -0.27 8.09
CA ARG A 154 6.06 1.19 8.19
C ARG A 154 7.44 1.80 7.95
N ARG A 155 8.44 1.29 8.66
CA ARG A 155 9.83 1.75 8.52
C ARG A 155 10.34 1.59 7.10
N TYR A 156 10.07 0.44 6.47
CA TYR A 156 10.43 0.19 5.08
C TYR A 156 9.78 1.19 4.11
N ALA A 157 8.49 1.46 4.28
CA ALA A 157 7.76 2.40 3.43
C ALA A 157 8.31 3.82 3.54
N LEU A 158 8.63 4.28 4.76
CA LEU A 158 9.24 5.59 5.02
C LEU A 158 10.63 5.71 4.41
N VAL A 159 11.49 4.69 4.59
CA VAL A 159 12.83 4.68 3.98
C VAL A 159 12.73 4.84 2.46
N ASN A 160 11.84 4.10 1.81
CA ASN A 160 11.65 4.22 0.36
C ASN A 160 11.16 5.62 -0.07
N ALA A 161 10.28 6.25 0.72
CA ALA A 161 9.84 7.62 0.45
C ALA A 161 11.00 8.62 0.58
N HIS A 162 11.81 8.51 1.63
CA HIS A 162 12.98 9.37 1.85
C HIS A 162 14.05 9.19 0.77
N GLU A 163 14.34 7.95 0.36
CA GLU A 163 15.28 7.68 -0.74
C GLU A 163 14.85 8.35 -2.04
N ARG A 164 13.56 8.37 -2.34
CA ARG A 164 13.02 9.05 -3.52
C ARG A 164 13.11 10.58 -3.43
N MET A 165 13.19 11.14 -2.23
CA MET A 165 13.45 12.57 -1.99
C MET A 165 14.95 12.92 -1.97
N GLY A 166 15.83 11.96 -2.30
CA GLY A 166 17.27 12.14 -2.35
C GLY A 166 18.02 11.87 -1.05
N MET A 167 17.34 11.40 0.00
CA MET A 167 17.98 11.05 1.25
C MET A 167 18.66 9.66 1.14
N SER A 168 19.89 9.52 1.65
CA SER A 168 20.52 8.21 1.69
C SER A 168 19.76 7.24 2.62
N ARG A 169 19.79 5.96 2.29
CA ARG A 169 19.14 4.91 3.11
C ARG A 169 19.66 4.88 4.55
N ALA A 170 20.97 5.09 4.73
CA ALA A 170 21.60 5.14 6.04
C ALA A 170 21.06 6.32 6.87
N HIS A 171 21.00 7.52 6.29
CA HIS A 171 20.48 8.71 6.95
C HIS A 171 18.99 8.56 7.29
N SER A 172 18.20 8.05 6.35
CA SER A 172 16.78 7.78 6.60
C SER A 172 16.55 6.82 7.76
N ARG A 173 17.32 5.72 7.82
CA ARG A 173 17.23 4.76 8.94
C ARG A 173 17.63 5.38 10.27
N ALA A 174 18.71 6.16 10.31
CA ALA A 174 19.16 6.84 11.52
C ALA A 174 18.09 7.83 12.03
N MET A 175 17.53 8.64 11.16
CA MET A 175 16.47 9.57 11.49
C MET A 175 15.21 8.87 12.03
N ILE A 176 14.77 7.78 11.40
CA ILE A 176 13.61 7.02 11.87
C ILE A 176 13.89 6.39 13.24
N ALA A 177 15.08 5.82 13.44
CA ALA A 177 15.46 5.23 14.73
C ALA A 177 15.48 6.28 15.85
N GLU A 178 15.97 7.49 15.56
CA GLU A 178 15.97 8.59 16.54
C GLU A 178 14.55 9.06 16.87
N LEU A 179 13.68 9.20 15.89
CA LEU A 179 12.27 9.54 16.12
C LEU A 179 11.56 8.47 16.97
N GLU A 180 11.85 7.19 16.75
CA GLU A 180 11.31 6.10 17.57
C GLU A 180 11.84 6.15 19.01
N ARG A 181 13.12 6.53 19.21
CA ARG A 181 13.76 6.64 20.53
C ARG A 181 13.15 7.75 21.40
N ILE A 182 12.84 8.90 20.81
CA ILE A 182 12.25 10.04 21.54
C ILE A 182 10.74 9.90 21.77
N GLY A 183 10.17 8.72 21.48
CA GLY A 183 8.75 8.44 21.72
C GLY A 183 7.81 9.14 20.75
N GLY A 184 8.35 9.66 19.68
CA GLY A 184 7.57 10.29 18.61
C GLY A 184 6.75 9.25 17.85
N ALA A 185 5.54 8.96 18.29
CA ALA A 185 4.53 8.21 17.52
C ALA A 185 4.05 9.00 16.28
N CYS A 186 4.92 9.79 15.69
CA CYS A 186 4.63 10.66 14.55
C CYS A 186 4.95 9.97 13.23
N PHE A 187 4.27 8.87 12.96
CA PHE A 187 4.19 8.34 11.61
C PHE A 187 2.79 8.56 11.06
N GLY A 188 2.37 9.82 11.04
CA GLY A 188 1.23 10.27 10.26
C GLY A 188 1.67 10.49 8.81
N VAL A 189 0.87 10.08 7.87
CA VAL A 189 0.80 10.64 6.53
C VAL A 189 0.91 12.15 6.67
N GLY A 190 1.92 12.81 6.14
CA GLY A 190 2.24 14.25 6.19
C GLY A 190 1.49 15.12 7.21
N PRO A 191 1.93 16.32 7.52
CA PRO A 191 1.31 17.11 8.59
C PRO A 191 -0.22 17.15 8.39
N PRO A 192 -1.01 16.95 9.45
CA PRO A 192 -2.47 17.01 9.36
C PRO A 192 -2.82 18.34 8.72
N LEU A 193 -3.60 18.31 7.64
CA LEU A 193 -4.17 19.51 7.05
C LEU A 193 -4.89 20.23 8.17
N ARG A 194 -4.39 21.42 8.58
CA ARG A 194 -5.15 22.29 9.46
C ARG A 194 -6.47 22.58 8.75
N PRO A 195 -7.60 22.46 9.43
CA PRO A 195 -8.85 22.94 8.89
C PRO A 195 -8.70 24.45 8.63
N ALA A 196 -9.11 24.88 7.45
CA ALA A 196 -9.24 26.29 7.10
C ALA A 196 -10.43 26.88 7.87
#